data_0ace529c16c026f314a4a61ada6afbef
#
_entry.id   0ace529c16c026f314a4a61ada6afbef
#
_cell.length_a   1.000
_cell.length_b   1.000
_cell.length_c   1.000
_cell.angle_alpha   90.00
_cell.angle_beta   90.00
_cell.angle_gamma   90.00
#
_symmetry.space_group_name_H-M   'P 1'
#
loop_
_entity.id
_entity.type
_entity.pdbx_description
1 polymer ?
#
loop_
_entity_poly.entity_id
_entity_poly.type
_entity_poly.pdbx_seq_one_letter_code
_entity_poly.pdbx_strand_id
1 'polypeptide(L)'
;MTKDELMRHAIRLAEDSVRNGGGPFGAVIARDGEIIAEAANRVTIDCDPTAHAEVSCIRKAAKALHRFDLAGCEIYTSCEPCPMCFGAIYWARLDKIYYANDRKDAARIGFDDDFIYQEIALKPEERKKPSEILLREEALRAFNMW
;
A
#
# COMPACT_ATOMS: atom_id res chain seq x y z
N MET A 1 -16.89 -13.90 6.40
CA MET A 1 -15.74 -13.98 7.32
C MET A 1 -15.79 -12.83 8.31
N THR A 2 -15.38 -13.09 9.54
CA THR A 2 -15.24 -12.02 10.54
C THR A 2 -13.99 -11.17 10.27
N LYS A 3 -13.90 -10.02 10.94
CA LYS A 3 -12.70 -9.16 10.84
C LYS A 3 -11.44 -9.93 11.26
N ASP A 4 -11.53 -10.69 12.34
CA ASP A 4 -10.39 -11.48 12.83
C ASP A 4 -9.97 -12.55 11.81
N GLU A 5 -10.92 -13.21 11.18
CA GLU A 5 -10.65 -14.21 10.14
C GLU A 5 -9.97 -13.58 8.92
N LEU A 6 -10.45 -12.40 8.50
CA LEU A 6 -9.85 -11.66 7.39
C LEU A 6 -8.43 -11.22 7.73
N MET A 7 -8.19 -10.75 8.95
CA MET A 7 -6.84 -10.38 9.38
C MET A 7 -5.92 -11.61 9.47
N ARG A 8 -6.40 -12.72 10.01
CA ARG A 8 -5.62 -13.96 10.03
C ARG A 8 -5.25 -14.42 8.63
N HIS A 9 -6.13 -14.19 7.67
CA HIS A 9 -5.83 -14.49 6.26
C HIS A 9 -4.67 -13.63 5.76
N ALA A 10 -4.70 -12.32 6.03
CA ALA A 10 -3.59 -11.41 5.68
C ALA A 10 -2.28 -11.83 6.37
N ILE A 11 -2.35 -12.23 7.63
CA ILE A 11 -1.18 -12.70 8.38
C ILE A 11 -0.60 -13.97 7.76
N ARG A 12 -1.44 -14.94 7.39
CA ARG A 12 -0.99 -16.16 6.71
C ARG A 12 -0.30 -15.86 5.38
N LEU A 13 -0.84 -14.91 4.62
CA LEU A 13 -0.21 -14.44 3.37
C LEU A 13 1.20 -13.90 3.64
N ALA A 14 1.37 -13.14 4.73
CA ALA A 14 2.67 -12.61 5.12
C ALA A 14 3.66 -13.73 5.47
N GLU A 15 3.22 -14.72 6.23
CA GLU A 15 4.03 -15.87 6.62
C GLU A 15 4.44 -16.70 5.39
N ASP A 16 3.49 -16.98 4.52
CA ASP A 16 3.75 -17.73 3.28
C ASP A 16 4.69 -16.96 2.35
N SER A 17 4.59 -15.64 2.31
CA SER A 17 5.49 -14.79 1.54
C SER A 17 6.95 -14.99 1.98
N VAL A 18 7.20 -14.97 3.29
CA VAL A 18 8.55 -15.22 3.83
C VAL A 18 9.06 -16.60 3.41
N ARG A 19 8.23 -17.63 3.51
CA ARG A 19 8.61 -19.00 3.12
C ARG A 19 8.95 -19.11 1.64
N ASN A 20 8.37 -18.25 0.81
CA ASN A 20 8.54 -18.28 -0.64
C ASN A 20 9.50 -17.20 -1.18
N GLY A 21 10.30 -16.58 -0.32
CA GLY A 21 11.32 -15.61 -0.72
C GLY A 21 10.84 -14.18 -0.86
N GLY A 22 9.61 -13.89 -0.46
CA GLY A 22 9.08 -12.52 -0.45
C GLY A 22 9.24 -11.84 0.90
N GLY A 23 8.86 -10.57 0.97
CA GLY A 23 8.86 -9.80 2.22
C GLY A 23 7.71 -10.20 3.15
N PRO A 24 7.79 -9.87 4.45
CA PRO A 24 6.87 -10.35 5.48
C PRO A 24 5.56 -9.55 5.56
N PHE A 25 4.88 -9.37 4.44
CA PHE A 25 3.69 -8.53 4.35
C PHE A 25 2.61 -9.20 3.51
N GLY A 26 1.36 -9.11 4.00
CA GLY A 26 0.20 -9.62 3.32
C GLY A 26 -0.97 -8.64 3.45
N ALA A 27 -1.86 -8.65 2.47
CA ALA A 27 -3.03 -7.78 2.45
C ALA A 27 -4.24 -8.48 1.84
N VAL A 28 -5.41 -8.12 2.35
CA VAL A 28 -6.71 -8.60 1.87
C VAL A 28 -7.63 -7.41 1.71
N ILE A 29 -8.33 -7.33 0.59
CA ILE A 29 -9.43 -6.37 0.40
C ILE A 29 -10.73 -7.16 0.41
N ALA A 30 -11.68 -6.74 1.25
CA ALA A 30 -12.94 -7.42 1.45
C ALA A 30 -14.11 -6.45 1.36
N ARG A 31 -15.27 -6.98 0.99
CA ARG A 31 -16.54 -6.26 0.98
C ARG A 31 -17.59 -7.18 1.60
N ASP A 32 -18.29 -6.66 2.60
CA ASP A 32 -19.33 -7.42 3.31
C ASP A 32 -18.84 -8.80 3.80
N GLY A 33 -17.60 -8.85 4.29
CA GLY A 33 -17.00 -10.07 4.82
C GLY A 33 -16.48 -11.04 3.76
N GLU A 34 -16.55 -10.71 2.48
CA GLU A 34 -16.06 -11.56 1.39
C GLU A 34 -14.78 -10.99 0.79
N ILE A 35 -13.79 -11.85 0.56
CA ILE A 35 -12.52 -11.45 -0.04
C ILE A 35 -12.72 -11.13 -1.52
N ILE A 36 -12.38 -9.90 -1.91
CA ILE A 36 -12.36 -9.45 -3.30
C ILE A 36 -10.98 -9.72 -3.92
N ALA A 37 -9.92 -9.48 -3.16
CA ALA A 37 -8.55 -9.69 -3.61
C ALA A 37 -7.62 -9.92 -2.43
N GLU A 38 -6.51 -10.59 -2.69
CA GLU A 38 -5.47 -10.82 -1.72
C GLU A 38 -4.10 -10.75 -2.39
N ALA A 39 -3.07 -10.36 -1.65
CA ALA A 39 -1.72 -10.27 -2.17
C ALA A 39 -0.69 -10.31 -1.04
N ALA A 40 0.54 -10.66 -1.41
CA ALA A 40 1.70 -10.59 -0.54
C ALA A 40 2.76 -9.69 -1.18
N ASN A 41 3.79 -9.36 -0.43
CA ASN A 41 4.91 -8.56 -0.92
C ASN A 41 5.71 -9.35 -1.96
N ARG A 42 5.96 -8.74 -3.14
CA ARG A 42 6.70 -9.36 -4.22
C ARG A 42 7.90 -8.52 -4.71
N VAL A 43 8.37 -7.60 -3.89
CA VAL A 43 9.47 -6.70 -4.24
C VAL A 43 10.70 -7.47 -4.72
N THR A 44 11.13 -8.47 -3.94
CA THR A 44 12.32 -9.27 -4.27
C THR A 44 12.06 -10.27 -5.40
N ILE A 45 10.85 -10.82 -5.47
CA ILE A 45 10.48 -11.82 -6.47
C ILE A 45 10.35 -11.19 -7.86
N ASP A 46 9.69 -10.03 -7.94
CA ASP A 46 9.39 -9.35 -9.21
C ASP A 46 10.42 -8.26 -9.56
N CYS A 47 11.43 -8.04 -8.71
CA CYS A 47 12.37 -6.91 -8.86
C CYS A 47 11.65 -5.58 -9.06
N ASP A 48 10.60 -5.36 -8.28
CA ASP A 48 9.74 -4.19 -8.34
C ASP A 48 9.63 -3.56 -6.94
N PRO A 49 10.29 -2.39 -6.70
CA PRO A 49 10.25 -1.77 -5.38
C PRO A 49 8.85 -1.30 -4.96
N THR A 50 7.90 -1.22 -5.88
CA THR A 50 6.52 -0.81 -5.57
C THR A 50 5.58 -1.98 -5.35
N ALA A 51 6.04 -3.24 -5.51
CA ALA A 51 5.21 -4.43 -5.38
C ALA A 51 4.93 -4.80 -3.92
N HIS A 52 4.51 -3.83 -3.12
CA HIS A 52 4.03 -4.05 -1.76
C HIS A 52 2.70 -4.80 -1.80
N ALA A 53 2.39 -5.51 -0.72
CA ALA A 53 1.17 -6.31 -0.62
C ALA A 53 -0.07 -5.47 -0.86
N GLU A 54 -0.14 -4.28 -0.25
CA GLU A 54 -1.31 -3.40 -0.33
C GLU A 54 -1.53 -2.88 -1.76
N VAL A 55 -0.48 -2.35 -2.41
CA VAL A 55 -0.58 -1.85 -3.79
C VAL A 55 -0.96 -2.98 -4.73
N SER A 56 -0.34 -4.14 -4.58
CA SER A 56 -0.66 -5.32 -5.40
C SER A 56 -2.11 -5.77 -5.20
N CYS A 57 -2.59 -5.73 -3.96
CA CYS A 57 -3.96 -6.07 -3.61
C CYS A 57 -4.97 -5.10 -4.23
N ILE A 58 -4.68 -3.79 -4.17
CA ILE A 58 -5.51 -2.75 -4.79
C ILE A 58 -5.61 -2.96 -6.29
N ARG A 59 -4.51 -3.26 -6.96
CA ARG A 59 -4.50 -3.54 -8.41
C ARG A 59 -5.40 -4.72 -8.76
N LYS A 60 -5.31 -5.79 -7.98
CA LYS A 60 -6.15 -6.98 -8.19
C LYS A 60 -7.63 -6.69 -7.93
N ALA A 61 -7.94 -5.97 -6.85
CA ALA A 61 -9.33 -5.64 -6.50
C ALA A 61 -9.97 -4.73 -7.55
N ALA A 62 -9.26 -3.70 -8.00
CA ALA A 62 -9.74 -2.79 -9.01
C ALA A 62 -10.02 -3.52 -10.32
N LYS A 63 -9.14 -4.42 -10.72
CA LYS A 63 -9.32 -5.24 -11.92
C LYS A 63 -10.50 -6.19 -11.77
N ALA A 64 -10.65 -6.84 -10.62
CA ALA A 64 -11.76 -7.78 -10.37
C ALA A 64 -13.12 -7.08 -10.40
N LEU A 65 -13.20 -5.87 -9.87
CA LEU A 65 -14.45 -5.09 -9.83
C LEU A 65 -14.65 -4.20 -11.05
N HIS A 66 -13.69 -4.14 -11.98
CA HIS A 66 -13.72 -3.30 -13.18
C HIS A 66 -13.99 -1.83 -12.85
N ARG A 67 -13.35 -1.32 -11.79
CA ARG A 67 -13.46 0.09 -11.39
C ARG A 67 -12.23 0.53 -10.61
N PHE A 68 -11.90 1.83 -10.67
CA PHE A 68 -10.78 2.40 -9.91
C PHE A 68 -11.19 2.92 -8.52
N ASP A 69 -12.48 3.01 -8.26
CA ASP A 69 -13.05 3.44 -6.97
C ASP A 69 -13.50 2.19 -6.21
N LEU A 70 -12.85 1.92 -5.09
CA LEU A 70 -13.12 0.74 -4.25
C LEU A 70 -13.96 1.09 -3.02
N ALA A 71 -14.79 2.14 -3.11
CA ALA A 71 -15.73 2.49 -2.04
C ALA A 71 -16.61 1.28 -1.70
N GLY A 72 -16.88 1.09 -0.42
CA GLY A 72 -17.60 -0.08 0.07
C GLY A 72 -16.69 -1.25 0.45
N CYS A 73 -15.40 -1.17 0.13
CA CYS A 73 -14.42 -2.20 0.48
C CYS A 73 -13.50 -1.73 1.61
N GLU A 74 -12.98 -2.69 2.36
CA GLU A 74 -12.06 -2.46 3.47
C GLU A 74 -10.78 -3.23 3.22
N ILE A 75 -9.64 -2.71 3.68
CA ILE A 75 -8.36 -3.39 3.54
C ILE A 75 -7.84 -3.86 4.90
N TYR A 76 -7.34 -5.09 4.92
CA TYR A 76 -6.70 -5.72 6.06
C TYR A 76 -5.25 -5.95 5.73
N THR A 77 -4.35 -5.32 6.47
CA THR A 77 -2.91 -5.43 6.23
C THR A 77 -2.22 -6.03 7.44
N SER A 78 -1.27 -6.93 7.21
CA SER A 78 -0.51 -7.54 8.31
C SER A 78 0.37 -6.53 9.05
N CYS A 79 0.66 -5.41 8.41
CA CYS A 79 1.45 -4.31 8.99
C CYS A 79 0.86 -2.97 8.58
N GLU A 80 1.02 -1.97 9.44
CA GLU A 80 0.61 -0.59 9.16
C GLU A 80 1.18 -0.13 7.81
N PRO A 81 0.36 0.42 6.89
CA PRO A 81 0.82 0.79 5.56
C PRO A 81 1.95 1.83 5.59
N CYS A 82 2.94 1.64 4.71
CA CYS A 82 3.97 2.64 4.45
C CYS A 82 3.34 3.85 3.74
N PRO A 83 4.05 4.98 3.60
CA PRO A 83 3.50 6.17 2.93
C PRO A 83 3.00 5.93 1.52
N MET A 84 3.69 5.10 0.72
CA MET A 84 3.25 4.75 -0.63
C MET A 84 1.90 4.04 -0.62
N CYS A 85 1.76 3.03 0.22
CA CYS A 85 0.53 2.24 0.31
C CYS A 85 -0.60 3.03 0.96
N PHE A 86 -0.29 3.85 1.96
CA PHE A 86 -1.26 4.75 2.59
C PHE A 86 -1.87 5.69 1.53
N GLY A 87 -1.02 6.31 0.71
CA GLY A 87 -1.48 7.14 -0.40
C GLY A 87 -2.33 6.35 -1.39
N ALA A 88 -1.89 5.14 -1.75
CA ALA A 88 -2.63 4.28 -2.68
C ALA A 88 -4.02 3.93 -2.15
N ILE A 89 -4.15 3.68 -0.85
CA ILE A 89 -5.43 3.37 -0.20
C ILE A 89 -6.40 4.55 -0.32
N TYR A 90 -5.91 5.77 -0.14
CA TYR A 90 -6.71 6.98 -0.33
C TYR A 90 -7.10 7.19 -1.78
N TRP A 91 -6.17 6.98 -2.71
CA TRP A 91 -6.47 7.06 -4.15
C TRP A 91 -7.54 6.05 -4.57
N ALA A 92 -7.50 4.85 -3.97
CA ALA A 92 -8.47 3.79 -4.25
C ALA A 92 -9.83 4.00 -3.58
N ARG A 93 -9.96 4.98 -2.69
CA ARG A 93 -11.22 5.26 -1.96
C ARG A 93 -11.69 4.11 -1.09
N LEU A 94 -10.78 3.33 -0.53
CA LEU A 94 -11.14 2.28 0.43
C LEU A 94 -11.74 2.90 1.70
N ASP A 95 -12.74 2.25 2.27
CA ASP A 95 -13.51 2.80 3.40
C ASP A 95 -12.75 2.79 4.71
N LYS A 96 -11.92 1.76 4.95
CA LYS A 96 -11.25 1.58 6.23
C LYS A 96 -10.01 0.71 6.12
N ILE A 97 -9.05 0.99 6.99
CA ILE A 97 -7.81 0.24 7.11
C ILE A 97 -7.81 -0.49 8.45
N TYR A 98 -7.59 -1.81 8.42
CA TYR A 98 -7.25 -2.60 9.60
C TYR A 98 -5.82 -3.06 9.46
N TYR A 99 -5.01 -2.93 10.51
CA TYR A 99 -3.63 -3.40 10.48
C TYR A 99 -3.27 -4.08 11.80
N ALA A 100 -2.33 -5.03 11.73
CA ALA A 100 -1.89 -5.80 12.89
C ALA A 100 -0.60 -5.26 13.50
N ASN A 101 0.53 -5.40 12.79
CA ASN A 101 1.80 -4.83 13.24
C ASN A 101 1.81 -3.32 12.99
N ASP A 102 2.51 -2.56 13.85
CA ASP A 102 2.67 -1.12 13.68
C ASP A 102 4.03 -0.77 13.05
N ARG A 103 4.26 0.53 12.84
CA ARG A 103 5.51 1.02 12.26
C ARG A 103 6.74 0.68 13.10
N LYS A 104 6.60 0.61 14.41
CA LYS A 104 7.69 0.26 15.31
C LYS A 104 8.11 -1.20 15.14
N ASP A 105 7.12 -2.07 14.92
CA ASP A 105 7.38 -3.49 14.64
C ASP A 105 8.16 -3.63 13.32
N ALA A 106 7.76 -2.89 12.28
CA ALA A 106 8.44 -2.89 10.99
C ALA A 106 9.88 -2.37 11.12
N ALA A 107 10.10 -1.29 11.87
CA ALA A 107 11.41 -0.71 12.07
C ALA A 107 12.38 -1.69 12.74
N ARG A 108 11.89 -2.52 13.67
CA ARG A 108 12.71 -3.51 14.36
C ARG A 108 13.32 -4.55 13.42
N ILE A 109 12.70 -4.83 12.30
CA ILE A 109 13.21 -5.79 11.32
C ILE A 109 13.84 -5.13 10.10
N GLY A 110 14.10 -3.81 10.18
CA GLY A 110 14.83 -3.07 9.15
C GLY A 110 13.99 -2.35 8.12
N PHE A 111 12.66 -2.35 8.25
CA PHE A 111 11.77 -1.59 7.37
C PHE A 111 11.42 -0.26 8.04
N ASP A 112 12.13 0.81 7.65
CA ASP A 112 11.99 2.13 8.26
C ASP A 112 11.06 3.02 7.42
N ASP A 113 9.76 2.77 7.52
CA ASP A 113 8.73 3.57 6.86
C ASP A 113 8.62 4.97 7.48
N ASP A 114 8.99 5.11 8.75
CA ASP A 114 8.87 6.35 9.50
C ASP A 114 9.72 7.46 8.88
N PHE A 115 10.88 7.12 8.36
CA PHE A 115 11.76 8.06 7.65
C PHE A 115 11.03 8.75 6.50
N ILE A 116 10.28 7.99 5.70
CA ILE A 116 9.53 8.55 4.57
C ILE A 116 8.38 9.45 5.07
N TYR A 117 7.69 9.04 6.13
CA TYR A 117 6.65 9.88 6.74
C TYR A 117 7.23 11.21 7.21
N GLN A 118 8.41 11.20 7.81
CA GLN A 118 9.10 12.43 8.25
C GLN A 118 9.48 13.31 7.06
N GLU A 119 10.01 12.71 6.00
CA GLU A 119 10.40 13.45 4.78
C GLU A 119 9.23 14.14 4.11
N ILE A 120 8.07 13.49 4.04
CA ILE A 120 6.85 14.07 3.46
C ILE A 120 6.41 15.32 4.24
N ALA A 121 6.57 15.32 5.55
CA ALA A 121 6.18 16.44 6.41
C ALA A 121 7.11 17.66 6.27
N LEU A 122 8.31 17.49 5.70
CA LEU A 122 9.24 18.59 5.49
C LEU A 122 8.90 19.40 4.25
N LYS A 123 9.37 20.65 4.20
CA LYS A 123 9.35 21.43 2.98
C LYS A 123 10.29 20.77 1.95
N PRO A 124 9.99 20.91 0.64
CA PRO A 124 10.82 20.26 -0.39
C PRO A 124 12.32 20.56 -0.27
N GLU A 125 12.68 21.79 0.06
CA GLU A 125 14.10 22.21 0.19
C GLU A 125 14.80 21.62 1.43
N GLU A 126 14.05 21.08 2.38
CA GLU A 126 14.59 20.47 3.60
C GLU A 126 14.74 18.97 3.48
N ARG A 127 14.24 18.36 2.40
CA ARG A 127 14.27 16.91 2.19
C ARG A 127 15.67 16.45 1.74
N LYS A 128 16.02 15.20 2.08
CA LYS A 128 17.30 14.62 1.68
C LYS A 128 17.42 14.37 0.19
N LYS A 129 16.29 14.13 -0.49
CA LYS A 129 16.27 14.02 -1.95
C LYS A 129 15.96 15.39 -2.55
N PRO A 130 16.92 16.02 -3.25
CA PRO A 130 16.66 17.33 -3.84
C PRO A 130 15.60 17.23 -4.94
N SER A 131 14.81 18.28 -5.06
CA SER A 131 13.83 18.41 -6.14
C SER A 131 13.82 19.84 -6.63
N GLU A 132 13.58 20.02 -7.94
CA GLU A 132 13.52 21.33 -8.58
C GLU A 132 12.28 21.40 -9.45
N ILE A 133 11.70 22.62 -9.52
CA ILE A 133 10.63 22.90 -10.49
C ILE A 133 11.28 23.10 -11.86
N LEU A 134 10.79 22.39 -12.88
CA LEU A 134 11.32 22.51 -14.23
C LEU A 134 10.17 22.51 -15.24
N LEU A 135 10.12 23.51 -16.09
CA LEU A 135 9.13 23.66 -17.17
C LEU A 135 7.67 23.61 -16.71
N ARG A 136 7.38 24.21 -15.57
CA ARG A 136 6.04 24.22 -14.99
C ARG A 136 4.97 24.75 -15.96
N GLU A 137 5.26 25.86 -16.65
CA GLU A 137 4.29 26.48 -17.57
C GLU A 137 3.97 25.59 -18.77
N GLU A 138 4.96 24.91 -19.31
CA GLU A 138 4.74 23.97 -20.41
C GLU A 138 3.91 22.77 -19.93
N ALA A 139 4.15 22.30 -18.72
CA ALA A 139 3.40 21.18 -18.14
C ALA A 139 1.92 21.51 -17.90
N LEU A 140 1.59 22.78 -17.66
CA LEU A 140 0.21 23.23 -17.49
C LEU A 140 -0.66 22.98 -18.73
N ARG A 141 -0.06 22.81 -19.90
CA ARG A 141 -0.80 22.53 -21.14
C ARG A 141 -1.66 21.27 -21.00
N ALA A 142 -1.12 20.23 -20.42
CA ALA A 142 -1.86 18.98 -20.21
C ALA A 142 -3.05 19.17 -19.26
N PHE A 143 -2.86 19.99 -18.22
CA PHE A 143 -3.93 20.30 -17.27
C PHE A 143 -5.06 21.09 -17.95
N ASN A 144 -4.69 22.01 -18.86
CA ASN A 144 -5.67 22.80 -19.60
C ASN A 144 -6.42 21.98 -20.66
N MET A 145 -5.87 20.82 -21.06
CA MET A 145 -6.51 19.88 -21.99
C MET A 145 -7.48 18.92 -21.30
N TRP A 146 -7.38 18.76 -20.00
CA TRP A 146 -8.23 17.86 -19.20
C TRP A 146 -9.68 18.39 -18.93
#